data_d624fb20f971c2e3eccb15b580f9083d
#
_entry.id   d624fb20f971c2e3eccb15b580f9083d
#
_cell.length_a   1.000
_cell.length_b   1.000
_cell.length_c   1.000
_cell.angle_alpha   90.00
_cell.angle_beta   90.00
_cell.angle_gamma   90.00
#
_symmetry.space_group_name_H-M   'P 1'
#
loop_
_entity.id
_entity.type
_entity.pdbx_description
1 polymer ?
#
loop_
_entity_poly.entity_id
_entity_poly.type
_entity_poly.pdbx_seq_one_letter_code
_entity_poly.pdbx_strand_id
1 'polypeptide(L)'
;MPFQNQIIMKNKSLVSIDDLTTDEIMKILDDAAEFEKNPVQDLLLGKVIATLFFEPSTRTRLSFESAISRLGGKIVGFSDAGVSSVSKGETLHDTIKMVSSYSDLIVMRHPVEGSARYASEISPVPVINAGDGANQHPTQTLLDMYS
;
A
#
# COMPACT_ATOMS: atom_id res chain seq x y z
N MET A 1 -0.88 27.65 -8.14
CA MET A 1 -1.32 26.26 -8.04
C MET A 1 -0.50 25.53 -6.99
N PRO A 2 -1.16 24.89 -6.07
CA PRO A 2 -0.46 24.14 -5.05
C PRO A 2 0.38 22.98 -5.60
N PHE A 3 0.13 22.57 -6.83
CA PHE A 3 0.84 21.45 -7.44
C PHE A 3 2.24 21.80 -7.93
N GLN A 4 2.60 23.07 -8.08
CA GLN A 4 3.89 23.48 -8.64
C GLN A 4 5.07 23.11 -7.73
N ASN A 5 4.85 23.13 -6.41
CA ASN A 5 5.89 22.85 -5.42
C ASN A 5 5.67 21.53 -4.70
N GLN A 6 4.82 20.67 -5.24
CA GLN A 6 4.58 19.37 -4.62
C GLN A 6 5.75 18.43 -4.80
N ILE A 7 6.05 17.70 -3.75
CA ILE A 7 6.98 16.59 -3.80
C ILE A 7 6.31 15.46 -4.57
N ILE A 8 6.96 14.99 -5.63
CA ILE A 8 6.41 13.97 -6.48
C ILE A 8 6.86 12.59 -5.97
N MET A 9 5.88 11.79 -5.54
CA MET A 9 6.12 10.43 -5.06
C MET A 9 5.53 9.39 -6.01
N LYS A 10 5.21 9.79 -7.23
CA LYS A 10 4.61 8.90 -8.23
C LYS A 10 5.51 7.69 -8.48
N ASN A 11 4.90 6.51 -8.47
CA ASN A 11 5.58 5.23 -8.70
C ASN A 11 6.62 4.87 -7.62
N LYS A 12 6.60 5.57 -6.49
CA LYS A 12 7.48 5.25 -5.38
C LYS A 12 6.78 4.29 -4.42
N SER A 13 7.44 3.17 -4.11
CA SER A 13 6.95 2.25 -3.08
C SER A 13 7.16 2.81 -1.69
N LEU A 14 6.29 2.43 -0.76
CA LEU A 14 6.41 2.79 0.65
C LEU A 14 6.59 1.52 1.46
N VAL A 15 7.83 1.14 1.70
CA VAL A 15 8.18 -0.10 2.41
C VAL A 15 8.62 0.19 3.84
N SER A 16 9.38 1.24 4.06
CA SER A 16 9.87 1.65 5.37
C SER A 16 9.76 3.17 5.48
N ILE A 17 9.54 3.66 6.71
CA ILE A 17 9.54 5.09 6.97
C ILE A 17 10.90 5.72 6.60
N ASP A 18 11.96 4.92 6.68
CA ASP A 18 13.31 5.36 6.35
C ASP A 18 13.50 5.64 4.85
N ASP A 19 12.59 5.15 4.01
CA ASP A 19 12.62 5.43 2.57
C ASP A 19 12.13 6.84 2.24
N LEU A 20 11.55 7.54 3.21
CA LEU A 20 10.96 8.86 3.02
C LEU A 20 11.88 9.95 3.54
N THR A 21 12.00 11.03 2.78
CA THR A 21 12.63 12.25 3.27
C THR A 21 11.70 12.95 4.25
N THR A 22 12.24 13.89 5.03
CA THR A 22 11.43 14.71 5.93
C THR A 22 10.35 15.47 5.16
N ASP A 23 10.69 16.01 4.00
CA ASP A 23 9.74 16.75 3.16
C ASP A 23 8.62 15.84 2.65
N GLU A 24 8.95 14.60 2.28
CA GLU A 24 7.95 13.62 1.85
C GLU A 24 7.00 13.26 2.99
N ILE A 25 7.52 13.07 4.20
CA ILE A 25 6.70 12.82 5.39
C ILE A 25 5.74 13.99 5.63
N MET A 26 6.24 15.21 5.60
CA MET A 26 5.41 16.41 5.81
C MET A 26 4.32 16.52 4.74
N LYS A 27 4.66 16.21 3.49
CA LYS A 27 3.69 16.21 2.40
C LYS A 27 2.55 15.20 2.66
N ILE A 28 2.90 14.00 3.09
CA ILE A 28 1.90 12.97 3.41
C ILE A 28 0.99 13.43 4.56
N LEU A 29 1.57 14.03 5.60
CA LEU A 29 0.79 14.52 6.74
C LEU A 29 -0.13 15.67 6.33
N ASP A 30 0.32 16.57 5.46
CA ASP A 30 -0.52 17.64 4.92
C ASP A 30 -1.66 17.08 4.07
N ASP A 31 -1.37 16.08 3.24
CA ASP A 31 -2.40 15.41 2.44
C ASP A 31 -3.41 14.69 3.33
N ALA A 32 -2.97 14.09 4.43
CA ALA A 32 -3.85 13.43 5.38
C ALA A 32 -4.84 14.43 5.99
N ALA A 33 -4.37 15.63 6.33
CA ALA A 33 -5.24 16.70 6.85
C ALA A 33 -6.30 17.10 5.81
N GLU A 34 -5.91 17.17 4.53
CA GLU A 34 -6.84 17.48 3.46
C GLU A 34 -7.87 16.38 3.26
N PHE A 35 -7.46 15.11 3.30
CA PHE A 35 -8.37 13.98 3.19
C PHE A 35 -9.33 13.88 4.37
N GLU A 36 -8.93 14.31 5.55
CA GLU A 36 -9.82 14.37 6.72
C GLU A 36 -10.98 15.33 6.47
N LYS A 37 -10.70 16.45 5.80
CA LYS A 37 -11.74 17.43 5.44
C LYS A 37 -12.59 16.96 4.26
N ASN A 38 -11.97 16.32 3.27
CA ASN A 38 -12.60 15.90 2.02
C ASN A 38 -12.28 14.44 1.74
N PRO A 39 -12.91 13.51 2.45
CA PRO A 39 -12.53 12.09 2.37
C PRO A 39 -12.94 11.39 1.07
N VAL A 40 -13.92 11.91 0.35
CA VAL A 40 -14.38 11.31 -0.91
C VAL A 40 -13.86 12.12 -2.08
N GLN A 41 -13.01 11.51 -2.89
CA GLN A 41 -12.38 12.12 -4.05
C GLN A 41 -12.21 11.07 -5.15
N ASP A 42 -11.85 11.51 -6.36
CA ASP A 42 -11.71 10.63 -7.52
C ASP A 42 -10.24 10.40 -7.91
N LEU A 43 -9.32 10.49 -6.96
CA LEU A 43 -7.88 10.39 -7.24
C LEU A 43 -7.48 9.03 -7.81
N LEU A 44 -8.20 7.97 -7.48
CA LEU A 44 -7.93 6.61 -7.96
C LEU A 44 -8.96 6.12 -8.97
N LEU A 45 -9.72 7.03 -9.56
CA LEU A 45 -10.73 6.66 -10.55
C LEU A 45 -10.05 5.95 -11.73
N GLY A 46 -10.57 4.77 -12.07
CA GLY A 46 -10.00 3.95 -13.14
C GLY A 46 -8.79 3.12 -12.74
N LYS A 47 -8.34 3.23 -11.48
CA LYS A 47 -7.19 2.46 -10.99
C LYS A 47 -7.65 1.21 -10.25
N VAL A 48 -6.85 0.16 -10.37
CA VAL A 48 -7.06 -1.11 -9.67
C VAL A 48 -5.96 -1.27 -8.64
N ILE A 49 -6.36 -1.43 -7.38
CA ILE A 49 -5.43 -1.56 -6.26
C ILE A 49 -5.54 -2.99 -5.73
N ALA A 50 -4.41 -3.68 -5.67
CA ALA A 50 -4.37 -5.03 -5.11
C ALA A 50 -4.12 -4.95 -3.61
N THR A 51 -4.92 -5.69 -2.83
CA THR A 51 -4.71 -5.84 -1.39
C THR A 51 -4.39 -7.29 -1.11
N LEU A 52 -3.12 -7.57 -0.80
CA LEU A 52 -2.59 -8.93 -0.62
C LEU A 52 -2.25 -9.14 0.85
N PHE A 53 -3.17 -9.73 1.58
CA PHE A 53 -2.98 -10.01 3.00
C PHE A 53 -2.66 -11.49 3.18
N PHE A 54 -1.36 -11.78 3.26
CA PHE A 54 -0.84 -13.14 3.46
C PHE A 54 -1.01 -13.61 4.89
N GLU A 55 -1.41 -12.74 5.78
CA GLU A 55 -1.86 -13.07 7.13
C GLU A 55 -3.09 -12.23 7.47
N PRO A 56 -3.99 -12.71 8.33
CA PRO A 56 -5.19 -11.98 8.69
C PRO A 56 -4.87 -10.67 9.40
N SER A 57 -5.53 -9.59 8.99
CA SER A 57 -5.47 -8.31 9.68
C SER A 57 -6.69 -7.49 9.28
N THR A 58 -7.79 -7.75 9.95
CA THR A 58 -9.09 -7.16 9.61
C THR A 58 -9.05 -5.63 9.65
N ARG A 59 -8.50 -5.06 10.71
CA ARG A 59 -8.48 -3.61 10.88
C ARG A 59 -7.67 -2.91 9.80
N THR A 60 -6.46 -3.39 9.55
CA THR A 60 -5.56 -2.81 8.55
C THR A 60 -6.14 -2.96 7.14
N ARG A 61 -6.67 -4.14 6.83
CA ARG A 61 -7.29 -4.40 5.54
C ARG A 61 -8.48 -3.48 5.28
N LEU A 62 -9.39 -3.36 6.25
CA LEU A 62 -10.56 -2.50 6.10
C LEU A 62 -10.17 -1.03 5.97
N SER A 63 -9.13 -0.59 6.69
CA SER A 63 -8.61 0.77 6.60
C SER A 63 -8.14 1.09 5.18
N PHE A 64 -7.31 0.23 4.60
CA PHE A 64 -6.82 0.42 3.23
C PHE A 64 -7.95 0.35 2.21
N GLU A 65 -8.81 -0.66 2.32
CA GLU A 65 -9.89 -0.85 1.33
C GLU A 65 -10.92 0.28 1.40
N SER A 66 -11.19 0.79 2.59
CA SER A 66 -12.05 1.95 2.75
C SER A 66 -11.44 3.19 2.09
N ALA A 67 -10.15 3.43 2.31
CA ALA A 67 -9.45 4.56 1.70
C ALA A 67 -9.47 4.46 0.17
N ILE A 68 -9.18 3.28 -0.38
CA ILE A 68 -9.20 3.04 -1.83
C ILE A 68 -10.57 3.35 -2.40
N SER A 69 -11.62 2.83 -1.75
CA SER A 69 -13.00 3.03 -2.21
C SER A 69 -13.42 4.50 -2.16
N ARG A 70 -13.03 5.22 -1.10
CA ARG A 70 -13.35 6.65 -0.98
C ARG A 70 -12.64 7.49 -2.03
N LEU A 71 -11.52 7.01 -2.55
CA LEU A 71 -10.77 7.68 -3.61
C LEU A 71 -11.16 7.22 -5.03
N GLY A 72 -12.18 6.37 -5.15
CA GLY A 72 -12.73 5.94 -6.43
C GLY A 72 -12.04 4.73 -7.05
N GLY A 73 -11.11 4.08 -6.34
CA GLY A 73 -10.40 2.92 -6.85
C GLY A 73 -11.19 1.63 -6.78
N LYS A 74 -10.73 0.64 -7.53
CA LYS A 74 -11.24 -0.73 -7.49
C LYS A 74 -10.26 -1.61 -6.75
N ILE A 75 -10.77 -2.64 -6.09
CA ILE A 75 -9.96 -3.52 -5.24
C ILE A 75 -9.99 -4.94 -5.81
N VAL A 76 -8.81 -5.56 -5.89
CA VAL A 76 -8.65 -6.99 -6.15
C VAL A 76 -7.69 -7.55 -5.09
N GLY A 77 -7.73 -8.85 -4.85
CA GLY A 77 -6.77 -9.43 -3.92
C GLY A 77 -7.36 -10.49 -3.02
N PHE A 78 -6.68 -10.75 -1.91
CA PHE A 78 -7.08 -11.77 -0.94
C PHE A 78 -6.68 -11.36 0.48
N SER A 79 -7.31 -11.99 1.47
CA SER A 79 -7.04 -11.73 2.88
C SER A 79 -6.55 -12.95 3.66
N ASP A 80 -6.35 -14.06 2.99
CA ASP A 80 -5.90 -15.30 3.62
C ASP A 80 -5.14 -16.12 2.58
N ALA A 81 -3.84 -16.30 2.79
CA ALA A 81 -2.99 -17.08 1.91
C ALA A 81 -3.44 -18.53 1.77
N GLY A 82 -4.16 -19.06 2.77
CA GLY A 82 -4.65 -20.43 2.76
C GLY A 82 -5.68 -20.72 1.68
N VAL A 83 -6.32 -19.68 1.13
CA VAL A 83 -7.32 -19.83 0.07
C VAL A 83 -6.83 -19.34 -1.28
N SER A 84 -5.57 -18.94 -1.39
CA SER A 84 -4.97 -18.43 -2.61
C SER A 84 -4.03 -19.46 -3.23
N SER A 85 -3.54 -19.18 -4.44
CA SER A 85 -2.58 -20.05 -5.11
C SER A 85 -1.25 -20.18 -4.37
N VAL A 86 -0.96 -19.27 -3.43
CA VAL A 86 0.24 -19.35 -2.57
C VAL A 86 0.27 -20.65 -1.79
N SER A 87 -0.89 -21.09 -1.28
CA SER A 87 -0.99 -22.36 -0.54
C SER A 87 -0.74 -23.58 -1.41
N LYS A 88 -0.73 -23.41 -2.72
CA LYS A 88 -0.47 -24.49 -3.69
C LYS A 88 0.98 -24.52 -4.17
N GLY A 89 1.88 -23.82 -3.46
CA GLY A 89 3.30 -23.80 -3.79
C GLY A 89 3.73 -22.66 -4.70
N GLU A 90 2.86 -21.71 -5.01
CA GLU A 90 3.25 -20.51 -5.77
C GLU A 90 4.19 -19.67 -4.92
N THR A 91 5.29 -19.19 -5.52
CA THR A 91 6.25 -18.36 -4.82
C THR A 91 5.74 -16.92 -4.67
N LEU A 92 6.31 -16.18 -3.70
CA LEU A 92 6.01 -14.76 -3.57
C LEU A 92 6.36 -14.02 -4.86
N HIS A 93 7.49 -14.36 -5.48
CA HIS A 93 7.89 -13.78 -6.77
C HIS A 93 6.78 -13.93 -7.82
N ASP A 94 6.28 -15.14 -7.99
CA ASP A 94 5.25 -15.43 -8.99
C ASP A 94 3.95 -14.70 -8.68
N THR A 95 3.56 -14.68 -7.41
CA THR A 95 2.34 -13.98 -6.97
C THR A 95 2.44 -12.48 -7.28
N ILE A 96 3.56 -11.86 -6.94
CA ILE A 96 3.75 -10.42 -7.19
C ILE A 96 3.76 -10.12 -8.68
N LYS A 97 4.46 -10.93 -9.47
CA LYS A 97 4.50 -10.74 -10.93
C LYS A 97 3.11 -10.89 -11.55
N MET A 98 2.35 -11.89 -11.14
CA MET A 98 0.99 -12.08 -11.62
C MET A 98 0.09 -10.90 -11.24
N VAL A 99 0.05 -10.55 -9.97
CA VAL A 99 -0.84 -9.51 -9.46
C VAL A 99 -0.49 -8.14 -10.05
N SER A 100 0.79 -7.85 -10.24
CA SER A 100 1.22 -6.57 -10.80
C SER A 100 0.75 -6.38 -12.26
N SER A 101 0.43 -7.47 -12.96
CA SER A 101 -0.11 -7.36 -14.33
C SER A 101 -1.60 -6.99 -14.34
N TYR A 102 -2.29 -7.09 -13.20
CA TYR A 102 -3.71 -6.76 -13.07
C TYR A 102 -3.99 -5.50 -12.25
N SER A 103 -2.96 -4.86 -11.71
CA SER A 103 -3.14 -3.76 -10.77
C SER A 103 -2.19 -2.60 -11.07
N ASP A 104 -2.54 -1.44 -10.50
CA ASP A 104 -1.74 -0.22 -10.64
C ASP A 104 -0.92 0.05 -9.37
N LEU A 105 -1.26 -0.60 -8.27
CA LEU A 105 -0.59 -0.46 -6.98
C LEU A 105 -0.90 -1.70 -6.15
N ILE A 106 0.06 -2.12 -5.35
CA ILE A 106 -0.09 -3.28 -4.46
C ILE A 106 0.05 -2.82 -3.01
N VAL A 107 -0.93 -3.17 -2.18
CA VAL A 107 -0.85 -3.06 -0.72
C VAL A 107 -0.70 -4.47 -0.20
N MET A 108 0.35 -4.75 0.58
CA MET A 108 0.58 -6.12 1.05
C MET A 108 0.96 -6.18 2.52
N ARG A 109 0.54 -7.25 3.17
CA ARG A 109 0.95 -7.62 4.51
C ARG A 109 1.42 -9.06 4.50
N HIS A 110 2.58 -9.33 5.07
CA HIS A 110 3.20 -10.64 5.02
C HIS A 110 3.83 -10.98 6.37
N PRO A 111 3.76 -12.25 6.82
CA PRO A 111 4.34 -12.63 8.12
C PRO A 111 5.87 -12.64 8.14
N VAL A 112 6.52 -12.70 6.96
CA VAL A 112 7.98 -12.80 6.89
C VAL A 112 8.59 -11.42 6.64
N GLU A 113 9.51 -11.04 7.52
CA GLU A 113 10.26 -9.80 7.45
C GLU A 113 11.03 -9.71 6.12
N GLY A 114 11.01 -8.53 5.51
CA GLY A 114 11.68 -8.31 4.23
C GLY A 114 10.84 -8.61 3.00
N SER A 115 9.65 -9.21 3.15
CA SER A 115 8.81 -9.59 2.02
C SER A 115 8.34 -8.39 1.20
N ALA A 116 7.99 -7.29 1.85
CA ALA A 116 7.54 -6.08 1.16
C ALA A 116 8.68 -5.44 0.37
N ARG A 117 9.88 -5.43 0.93
CA ARG A 117 11.07 -4.91 0.22
C ARG A 117 11.34 -5.74 -1.02
N TYR A 118 11.33 -7.05 -0.87
CA TYR A 118 11.53 -7.95 -2.01
C TYR A 118 10.48 -7.71 -3.09
N ALA A 119 9.20 -7.63 -2.68
CA ALA A 119 8.12 -7.36 -3.62
C ALA A 119 8.32 -6.03 -4.35
N SER A 120 8.73 -4.98 -3.64
CA SER A 120 8.95 -3.67 -4.23
C SER A 120 10.06 -3.67 -5.28
N GLU A 121 11.06 -4.53 -5.12
CA GLU A 121 12.19 -4.63 -6.04
C GLU A 121 11.82 -5.33 -7.35
N ILE A 122 10.89 -6.29 -7.29
CA ILE A 122 10.51 -7.06 -8.48
C ILE A 122 9.24 -6.56 -9.15
N SER A 123 8.44 -5.75 -8.47
CA SER A 123 7.15 -5.28 -8.99
C SER A 123 7.32 -4.07 -9.92
N PRO A 124 6.71 -4.10 -11.12
CA PRO A 124 6.67 -2.92 -11.98
C PRO A 124 5.71 -1.83 -11.48
N VAL A 125 4.86 -2.15 -10.50
CA VAL A 125 3.95 -1.17 -9.89
C VAL A 125 4.38 -0.90 -8.44
N PRO A 126 4.03 0.26 -7.87
CA PRO A 126 4.41 0.58 -6.49
C PRO A 126 3.83 -0.41 -5.48
N VAL A 127 4.58 -0.64 -4.40
CA VAL A 127 4.17 -1.51 -3.29
C VAL A 127 4.11 -0.70 -2.01
N ILE A 128 3.00 -0.83 -1.28
CA ILE A 128 2.85 -0.25 0.05
C ILE A 128 2.88 -1.40 1.06
N ASN A 129 3.79 -1.29 2.01
CA ASN A 129 3.93 -2.27 3.09
C ASN A 129 2.88 -1.99 4.18
N ALA A 130 1.92 -2.92 4.34
CA ALA A 130 0.92 -2.85 5.39
C ALA A 130 1.32 -3.68 6.63
N GLY A 131 2.60 -4.05 6.71
CA GLY A 131 3.20 -4.81 7.80
C GLY A 131 3.91 -6.06 7.29
N ASP A 132 5.19 -6.24 7.65
CA ASP A 132 5.93 -7.45 7.31
C ASP A 132 6.64 -8.01 8.54
N GLY A 133 6.03 -9.03 9.12
CA GLY A 133 6.52 -9.64 10.35
C GLY A 133 6.48 -8.66 11.50
N ALA A 134 7.56 -8.62 12.27
CA ALA A 134 7.72 -7.66 13.39
C ALA A 134 8.47 -6.40 12.97
N ASN A 135 8.75 -6.23 11.68
CA ASN A 135 9.69 -5.23 11.19
C ASN A 135 9.04 -3.85 10.98
N GLN A 136 8.38 -3.65 9.88
CA GLN A 136 7.94 -2.31 9.46
C GLN A 136 6.44 -2.24 9.22
N HIS A 137 5.85 -1.15 9.69
CA HIS A 137 4.47 -0.79 9.38
C HIS A 137 4.44 0.72 9.15
N PRO A 138 4.94 1.20 8.00
CA PRO A 138 5.18 2.62 7.77
C PRO A 138 3.91 3.48 7.85
N THR A 139 2.78 2.97 7.40
CA THR A 139 1.53 3.74 7.47
C THR A 139 1.05 3.92 8.91
N GLN A 140 1.31 2.95 9.79
CA GLN A 140 0.99 3.11 11.21
C GLN A 140 1.89 4.17 11.85
N THR A 141 3.17 4.19 11.49
CA THR A 141 4.10 5.22 11.96
C THR A 141 3.61 6.61 11.53
N LEU A 142 3.20 6.76 10.29
CA LEU A 142 2.67 8.02 9.77
C LEU A 142 1.38 8.42 10.49
N LEU A 143 0.50 7.46 10.76
CA LEU A 143 -0.73 7.71 11.52
C LEU A 143 -0.41 8.22 12.92
N ASP A 144 0.55 7.61 13.60
CA ASP A 144 0.98 8.02 14.92
C ASP A 144 1.56 9.44 14.91
N MET A 145 2.31 9.80 13.88
CA MET A 145 2.84 11.15 13.70
C MET A 145 1.72 12.18 13.47
N TYR A 146 0.67 11.78 12.78
CA TYR A 146 -0.45 12.67 12.46
C TYR A 146 -1.32 12.95 13.69
N SER A 147 -1.48 11.98 14.56
CA SER A 147 -2.39 12.05 15.72
C SER A 147 -1.91 12.99 16.82
#